data_ae4cbef8082828982669f3d630b92e8d
#
_entry.id   ae4cbef8082828982669f3d630b92e8d
#
_cell.length_a   1.000
_cell.length_b   1.000
_cell.length_c   1.000
_cell.angle_alpha   90.00
_cell.angle_beta   90.00
_cell.angle_gamma   90.00
#
_symmetry.space_group_name_H-M   'P 1'
#
loop_
_entity.id
_entity.type
_entity.pdbx_description
1 polymer ?
#
loop_
_entity_poly.entity_id
_entity_poly.type
_entity_poly.pdbx_seq_one_letter_code
_entity_poly.pdbx_strand_id
1 'polypeptide(L)'
;MEAQAKHYGSTVDRNKWRLVGMVHCAETMEQACRDVEYGIEQWFHYFQDVAAFPQMTMPGSNVKEMISFVNDSGFGAIGTPDMCTAQIQRLMKQSNGGFGAYLMLAHNWANFDATRKSYDLIAREVFPQFQGQSHSTLNAATRAQKSRPELAAVHSAAVEAASHRYQAEVAARTR
;
A
#
# COMPACT_ATOMS: atom_id res chain seq x y z
N MET A 1 0.94 -0.85 -25.36
CA MET A 1 2.10 -1.61 -24.88
C MET A 1 1.98 -3.10 -25.21
N GLU A 2 0.88 -3.80 -24.88
CA GLU A 2 0.69 -5.23 -25.19
C GLU A 2 0.72 -5.53 -26.69
N ALA A 3 0.04 -4.71 -27.51
CA ALA A 3 0.09 -4.84 -28.97
C ALA A 3 1.52 -4.71 -29.52
N GLN A 4 2.31 -3.80 -28.95
CA GLN A 4 3.71 -3.59 -29.35
C GLN A 4 4.59 -4.76 -28.91
N ALA A 5 4.39 -5.26 -27.69
CA ALA A 5 5.10 -6.44 -27.21
C ALA A 5 4.84 -7.66 -28.09
N LYS A 6 3.56 -7.88 -28.46
CA LYS A 6 3.17 -8.95 -29.39
C LYS A 6 3.83 -8.79 -30.77
N HIS A 7 3.91 -7.56 -31.28
CA HIS A 7 4.56 -7.28 -32.56
C HIS A 7 6.05 -7.67 -32.54
N TYR A 8 6.74 -7.46 -31.42
CA TYR A 8 8.16 -7.82 -31.25
C TYR A 8 8.38 -9.19 -30.62
N GLY A 9 7.37 -10.05 -30.52
CA GLY A 9 7.50 -11.40 -29.95
C GLY A 9 7.88 -11.41 -28.47
N SER A 10 7.57 -10.33 -27.73
CA SER A 10 7.82 -10.22 -26.29
C SER A 10 6.53 -10.25 -25.49
N THR A 11 6.65 -10.40 -24.16
CA THR A 11 5.52 -10.38 -23.24
C THR A 11 5.65 -9.21 -22.26
N VAL A 12 4.52 -8.64 -21.87
CA VAL A 12 4.47 -7.59 -20.87
C VAL A 12 4.34 -8.21 -19.48
N ASP A 13 5.38 -8.05 -18.67
CA ASP A 13 5.34 -8.41 -17.24
C ASP A 13 5.03 -7.15 -16.41
N ARG A 14 3.78 -7.02 -15.99
CA ARG A 14 3.31 -5.87 -15.19
C ARG A 14 3.94 -5.80 -13.81
N ASN A 15 4.42 -6.92 -13.27
CA ASN A 15 5.13 -6.92 -11.99
C ASN A 15 6.47 -6.15 -12.05
N LYS A 16 7.01 -5.95 -13.25
CA LYS A 16 8.20 -5.13 -13.48
C LYS A 16 7.92 -3.64 -13.64
N TRP A 17 6.67 -3.25 -13.77
CA TRP A 17 6.32 -1.84 -13.91
C TRP A 17 6.55 -1.09 -12.60
N ARG A 18 7.12 0.10 -12.73
CA ARG A 18 7.35 1.03 -11.63
C ARG A 18 6.70 2.35 -12.01
N LEU A 19 5.63 2.69 -11.29
CA LEU A 19 5.01 4.01 -11.42
C LEU A 19 5.62 4.93 -10.37
N VAL A 20 5.79 6.19 -10.73
CA VAL A 20 6.35 7.22 -9.86
C VAL A 20 5.29 8.29 -9.66
N GLY A 21 5.16 8.77 -8.44
CA GLY A 21 4.31 9.92 -8.10
C GLY A 21 4.75 10.55 -6.81
N MET A 22 4.15 11.68 -6.49
CA MET A 22 4.43 12.45 -5.28
C MET A 22 3.26 12.38 -4.33
N VAL A 23 3.54 12.21 -3.05
CA VAL A 23 2.50 12.10 -2.03
C VAL A 23 2.91 12.88 -0.80
N HIS A 24 2.03 13.77 -0.35
CA HIS A 24 2.09 14.37 0.98
C HIS A 24 0.79 14.05 1.73
N CYS A 25 0.92 13.36 2.85
CA CYS A 25 -0.20 12.86 3.65
C CYS A 25 -0.22 13.56 5.02
N ALA A 26 -1.39 14.02 5.43
CA ALA A 26 -1.63 14.56 6.75
C ALA A 26 -2.98 14.06 7.30
N GLU A 27 -3.23 14.27 8.59
CA GLU A 27 -4.48 13.83 9.23
C GLU A 27 -5.72 14.54 8.66
N THR A 28 -5.56 15.79 8.22
CA THR A 28 -6.62 16.58 7.59
C THR A 28 -6.12 17.26 6.32
N MET A 29 -7.06 17.60 5.43
CA MET A 29 -6.76 18.34 4.20
C MET A 29 -6.17 19.72 4.51
N GLU A 30 -6.69 20.42 5.53
CA GLU A 30 -6.19 21.71 5.95
C GLU A 30 -4.73 21.65 6.41
N GLN A 31 -4.37 20.58 7.12
CA GLN A 31 -2.99 20.36 7.55
C GLN A 31 -2.10 20.06 6.35
N ALA A 32 -2.53 19.19 5.45
CA ALA A 32 -1.78 18.89 4.22
C ALA A 32 -1.50 20.14 3.39
N CYS A 33 -2.50 21.01 3.23
CA CYS A 33 -2.33 22.28 2.52
C CYS A 33 -1.29 23.18 3.22
N ARG A 34 -1.40 23.38 4.52
CA ARG A 34 -0.41 24.20 5.28
C ARG A 34 1.01 23.63 5.20
N ASP A 35 1.14 22.33 5.27
CA ASP A 35 2.46 21.67 5.22
C ASP A 35 3.16 21.94 3.89
N VAL A 36 2.45 21.84 2.77
CA VAL A 36 3.05 21.98 1.44
C VAL A 36 3.25 23.43 1.01
N GLU A 37 2.63 24.41 1.68
CA GLU A 37 2.92 25.83 1.48
C GLU A 37 4.40 26.16 1.67
N TYR A 38 5.11 25.32 2.44
CA TYR A 38 6.53 25.49 2.73
C TYR A 38 7.41 25.51 1.49
N GLY A 39 7.14 24.68 0.49
CA GLY A 39 8.09 24.52 -0.62
C GLY A 39 7.52 24.07 -1.96
N ILE A 40 6.20 23.90 -2.10
CA ILE A 40 5.61 23.38 -3.35
C ILE A 40 5.84 24.37 -4.52
N GLU A 41 5.78 25.67 -4.26
CA GLU A 41 5.98 26.71 -5.26
C GLU A 41 7.41 26.69 -5.81
N GLN A 42 8.41 26.70 -4.92
CA GLN A 42 9.82 26.62 -5.31
C GLN A 42 10.13 25.33 -6.05
N TRP A 43 9.51 24.22 -5.66
CA TRP A 43 9.69 22.94 -6.32
C TRP A 43 9.19 22.98 -7.77
N PHE A 44 8.00 23.52 -8.01
CA PHE A 44 7.46 23.66 -9.36
C PHE A 44 8.28 24.63 -10.20
N HIS A 45 8.65 25.80 -9.68
CA HIS A 45 9.51 26.76 -10.37
C HIS A 45 10.85 26.16 -10.77
N TYR A 46 11.45 25.34 -9.90
CA TYR A 46 12.68 24.64 -10.27
C TYR A 46 12.51 23.78 -11.52
N PHE A 47 11.45 23.01 -11.61
CA PHE A 47 11.22 22.14 -12.77
C PHE A 47 10.81 22.91 -14.03
N GLN A 48 10.16 24.03 -13.89
CA GLN A 48 9.80 24.90 -15.03
C GLN A 48 10.99 25.69 -15.55
N ASP A 49 11.71 26.34 -14.67
CA ASP A 49 12.68 27.39 -15.02
C ASP A 49 14.09 26.81 -15.16
N VAL A 50 14.43 25.79 -14.40
CA VAL A 50 15.78 25.22 -14.35
C VAL A 50 15.87 23.89 -15.12
N ALA A 51 15.00 22.94 -14.80
CA ALA A 51 14.99 21.64 -15.47
C ALA A 51 14.29 21.64 -16.82
N ALA A 52 13.50 22.68 -17.11
CA ALA A 52 12.79 22.92 -18.37
C ALA A 52 11.94 21.71 -18.83
N PHE A 53 11.18 21.08 -17.92
CA PHE A 53 10.27 20.01 -18.26
C PHE A 53 8.88 20.57 -18.67
N PRO A 54 8.53 20.54 -19.98
CA PRO A 54 7.25 21.09 -20.45
C PRO A 54 6.03 20.47 -19.78
N GLN A 55 6.09 19.18 -19.43
CA GLN A 55 5.02 18.46 -18.74
C GLN A 55 4.81 18.90 -17.28
N MET A 56 5.74 19.67 -16.74
CA MET A 56 5.62 20.27 -15.40
C MET A 56 5.09 21.70 -15.44
N THR A 57 4.66 22.16 -16.61
CA THR A 57 4.00 23.48 -16.73
C THR A 57 2.71 23.48 -15.92
N MET A 58 2.68 24.32 -14.91
CA MET A 58 1.54 24.45 -14.02
C MET A 58 0.44 25.32 -14.63
N PRO A 59 -0.81 24.86 -14.61
CA PRO A 59 -1.92 25.77 -14.73
C PRO A 59 -2.10 26.48 -13.38
N GLY A 60 -1.76 27.75 -13.31
CA GLY A 60 -2.00 28.54 -12.11
C GLY A 60 -0.75 29.19 -11.51
N SER A 61 -0.99 30.20 -10.68
CA SER A 61 0.04 31.07 -10.13
C SER A 61 0.12 31.07 -8.60
N ASN A 62 -0.62 30.20 -7.93
CA ASN A 62 -0.66 30.16 -6.47
C ASN A 62 -0.69 28.74 -5.93
N VAL A 63 -0.30 28.57 -4.67
CA VAL A 63 -0.19 27.26 -3.97
C VAL A 63 -1.49 26.46 -4.04
N LYS A 64 -2.65 27.09 -3.92
CA LYS A 64 -3.95 26.41 -3.96
C LYS A 64 -4.20 25.74 -5.32
N GLU A 65 -3.89 26.45 -6.40
CA GLU A 65 -3.99 25.92 -7.76
C GLU A 65 -2.98 24.80 -8.01
N MET A 66 -1.79 24.91 -7.43
CA MET A 66 -0.78 23.85 -7.45
C MET A 66 -1.27 22.57 -6.77
N ILE A 67 -1.87 22.68 -5.59
CA ILE A 67 -2.46 21.55 -4.86
C ILE A 67 -3.59 20.92 -5.68
N SER A 68 -4.49 21.73 -6.24
CA SER A 68 -5.56 21.23 -7.11
C SER A 68 -5.01 20.50 -8.32
N PHE A 69 -4.02 21.07 -8.99
CA PHE A 69 -3.36 20.40 -10.12
C PHE A 69 -2.78 19.02 -9.74
N VAL A 70 -2.05 18.92 -8.64
CA VAL A 70 -1.48 17.66 -8.18
C VAL A 70 -2.56 16.59 -7.99
N ASN A 71 -3.66 16.95 -7.32
CA ASN A 71 -4.74 16.05 -7.01
C ASN A 71 -5.59 15.67 -8.23
N ASP A 72 -5.93 16.64 -9.08
CA ASP A 72 -6.87 16.46 -10.19
C ASP A 72 -6.22 15.77 -11.38
N SER A 73 -4.97 16.13 -11.71
CA SER A 73 -4.24 15.54 -12.83
C SER A 73 -3.80 14.08 -12.59
N GLY A 74 -3.73 13.66 -11.32
CA GLY A 74 -3.15 12.36 -10.96
C GLY A 74 -1.63 12.35 -10.89
N PHE A 75 -1.01 13.51 -10.92
CA PHE A 75 0.42 13.68 -10.74
C PHE A 75 0.89 13.18 -9.37
N GLY A 76 0.05 13.35 -8.35
CA GLY A 76 0.31 12.90 -7.00
C GLY A 76 -0.95 12.91 -6.13
N ALA A 77 -0.73 13.02 -4.82
CA ALA A 77 -1.78 13.25 -3.83
C ALA A 77 -1.26 14.14 -2.71
N ILE A 78 -2.02 15.19 -2.40
CA ILE A 78 -1.83 16.04 -1.24
C ILE A 78 -3.12 16.00 -0.45
N GLY A 79 -3.13 15.40 0.75
CA GLY A 79 -4.35 15.27 1.55
C GLY A 79 -4.29 14.18 2.61
N THR A 80 -5.43 13.57 2.88
CA THR A 80 -5.62 12.55 3.90
C THR A 80 -5.16 11.15 3.44
N PRO A 81 -5.03 10.17 4.35
CA PRO A 81 -4.75 8.77 3.99
C PRO A 81 -5.74 8.21 2.96
N ASP A 82 -7.03 8.54 3.08
CA ASP A 82 -8.05 8.11 2.11
C ASP A 82 -7.80 8.66 0.71
N MET A 83 -7.39 9.93 0.60
CA MET A 83 -7.04 10.56 -0.67
C MET A 83 -5.79 9.92 -1.29
N CYS A 84 -4.78 9.63 -0.48
CA CYS A 84 -3.58 8.92 -0.92
C CYS A 84 -3.89 7.49 -1.39
N THR A 85 -4.75 6.79 -0.67
CA THR A 85 -5.27 5.47 -1.04
C THR A 85 -6.04 5.53 -2.37
N ALA A 86 -6.95 6.49 -2.51
CA ALA A 86 -7.73 6.70 -3.74
C ALA A 86 -6.84 6.98 -4.96
N GLN A 87 -5.74 7.72 -4.79
CA GLN A 87 -4.77 7.96 -5.86
C GLN A 87 -4.12 6.65 -6.34
N ILE A 88 -3.67 5.78 -5.44
CA ILE A 88 -3.08 4.49 -5.80
C ILE A 88 -4.12 3.60 -6.49
N GLN A 89 -5.35 3.55 -5.98
CA GLN A 89 -6.46 2.82 -6.60
C GLN A 89 -6.78 3.33 -8.01
N ARG A 90 -6.77 4.66 -8.20
CA ARG A 90 -6.93 5.27 -9.53
C ARG A 90 -5.86 4.80 -10.51
N LEU A 91 -4.60 4.78 -10.09
CA LEU A 91 -3.48 4.29 -10.90
C LEU A 91 -3.61 2.79 -11.22
N MET A 92 -4.02 1.99 -10.25
CA MET A 92 -4.29 0.55 -10.47
C MET A 92 -5.39 0.34 -11.51
N LYS A 93 -6.46 1.11 -11.44
CA LYS A 93 -7.55 1.07 -12.43
C LYS A 93 -7.09 1.52 -13.80
N GLN A 94 -6.37 2.63 -13.91
CA GLN A 94 -5.85 3.17 -15.17
C GLN A 94 -4.83 2.24 -15.82
N SER A 95 -4.05 1.51 -15.05
CA SER A 95 -3.05 0.56 -15.56
C SER A 95 -3.66 -0.69 -16.19
N ASN A 96 -4.97 -0.91 -16.05
CA ASN A 96 -5.71 -2.03 -16.65
C ASN A 96 -5.05 -3.39 -16.38
N GLY A 97 -4.83 -3.72 -15.13
CA GLY A 97 -4.19 -4.97 -14.69
C GLY A 97 -3.07 -4.77 -13.66
N GLY A 98 -2.91 -3.55 -13.18
CA GLY A 98 -2.00 -3.23 -12.09
C GLY A 98 -0.54 -2.99 -12.53
N PHE A 99 0.32 -2.88 -11.54
CA PHE A 99 1.76 -2.63 -11.66
C PHE A 99 2.50 -3.24 -10.47
N GLY A 100 3.81 -3.43 -10.60
CA GLY A 100 4.61 -4.09 -9.59
C GLY A 100 4.95 -3.22 -8.38
N ALA A 101 5.15 -1.91 -8.58
CA ALA A 101 5.39 -0.99 -7.47
C ALA A 101 4.98 0.44 -7.81
N TYR A 102 4.58 1.18 -6.77
CA TYR A 102 4.43 2.63 -6.77
C TYR A 102 5.57 3.24 -5.96
N LEU A 103 6.38 4.04 -6.60
CA LEU A 103 7.54 4.71 -6.02
C LEU A 103 7.13 6.14 -5.65
N MET A 104 7.16 6.45 -4.38
CA MET A 104 6.92 7.81 -3.91
C MET A 104 8.22 8.60 -4.02
N LEU A 105 8.24 9.56 -4.95
CA LEU A 105 9.39 10.43 -5.14
C LEU A 105 9.50 11.38 -3.95
N ALA A 106 10.68 11.44 -3.35
CA ALA A 106 10.96 12.39 -2.29
C ALA A 106 10.89 13.83 -2.83
N HIS A 107 10.33 14.71 -2.05
CA HIS A 107 10.16 16.12 -2.38
C HIS A 107 10.34 17.00 -1.14
N ASN A 108 10.55 18.28 -1.37
CA ASN A 108 10.69 19.30 -0.32
C ASN A 108 9.46 20.25 -0.24
N TRP A 109 8.26 19.75 -0.57
CA TRP A 109 7.03 20.52 -0.46
C TRP A 109 6.73 20.93 0.97
N ALA A 110 7.08 20.07 1.92
CA ALA A 110 6.91 20.32 3.34
C ALA A 110 8.27 20.33 4.06
N ASN A 111 8.32 20.93 5.25
CA ASN A 111 9.51 20.86 6.09
C ASN A 111 9.78 19.42 6.57
N PHE A 112 10.94 19.22 7.19
CA PHE A 112 11.40 17.89 7.59
C PHE A 112 10.43 17.17 8.53
N ASP A 113 9.89 17.87 9.54
CA ASP A 113 9.00 17.26 10.53
C ASP A 113 7.66 16.86 9.92
N ALA A 114 7.07 17.71 9.08
CA ALA A 114 5.84 17.41 8.35
C ALA A 114 6.06 16.26 7.35
N THR A 115 7.18 16.24 6.64
CA THR A 115 7.55 15.14 5.72
C THR A 115 7.68 13.82 6.47
N ARG A 116 8.34 13.80 7.62
CA ARG A 116 8.48 12.61 8.46
C ARG A 116 7.11 12.09 8.94
N LYS A 117 6.25 13.00 9.43
CA LYS A 117 4.88 12.65 9.83
C LYS A 117 4.05 12.09 8.66
N SER A 118 4.20 12.68 7.48
CA SER A 118 3.55 12.19 6.26
C SER A 118 3.96 10.75 5.94
N TYR A 119 5.25 10.43 5.98
CA TYR A 119 5.72 9.06 5.73
C TYR A 119 5.24 8.07 6.79
N ASP A 120 5.22 8.48 8.05
CA ASP A 120 4.70 7.68 9.17
C ASP A 120 3.22 7.32 8.97
N LEU A 121 2.42 8.31 8.58
CA LEU A 121 1.00 8.16 8.32
C LEU A 121 0.74 7.25 7.10
N ILE A 122 1.49 7.43 6.02
CA ILE A 122 1.43 6.59 4.82
C ILE A 122 1.77 5.13 5.17
N ALA A 123 2.83 4.91 5.96
CA ALA A 123 3.26 3.58 6.35
C ALA A 123 2.23 2.84 7.21
N ARG A 124 1.53 3.57 8.09
CA ARG A 124 0.51 2.99 8.97
C ARG A 124 -0.84 2.76 8.31
N GLU A 125 -1.28 3.67 7.46
CA GLU A 125 -2.67 3.72 7.03
C GLU A 125 -2.86 3.43 5.52
N VAL A 126 -1.87 3.76 4.69
CA VAL A 126 -1.97 3.58 3.23
C VAL A 126 -1.32 2.27 2.78
N PHE A 127 -0.06 2.04 3.12
CA PHE A 127 0.68 0.86 2.66
C PHE A 127 0.03 -0.47 3.02
N PRO A 128 -0.52 -0.69 4.22
CA PRO A 128 -1.14 -1.96 4.58
C PRO A 128 -2.28 -2.39 3.67
N GLN A 129 -2.94 -1.44 3.01
CA GLN A 129 -4.05 -1.71 2.09
C GLN A 129 -3.57 -2.34 0.76
N PHE A 130 -2.30 -2.16 0.38
CA PHE A 130 -1.74 -2.60 -0.90
C PHE A 130 -0.66 -3.67 -0.77
N GLN A 131 0.06 -3.72 0.33
CA GLN A 131 1.21 -4.60 0.51
C GLN A 131 0.85 -6.01 0.97
N GLY A 132 -0.42 -6.31 1.18
CA GLY A 132 -0.88 -7.65 1.57
C GLY A 132 -0.32 -8.12 2.91
N GLN A 133 -0.06 -7.23 3.84
CA GLN A 133 0.52 -7.54 5.16
C GLN A 133 -0.31 -8.56 5.94
N SER A 134 -1.63 -8.61 5.71
CA SER A 134 -2.54 -9.60 6.32
C SER A 134 -2.53 -10.95 5.61
N HIS A 135 -1.93 -11.10 4.42
CA HIS A 135 -2.03 -12.32 3.62
C HIS A 135 -1.43 -13.54 4.33
N SER A 136 -0.33 -13.37 5.06
CA SER A 136 0.28 -14.48 5.81
C SER A 136 -0.65 -14.97 6.93
N THR A 137 -1.29 -14.07 7.65
CA THR A 137 -2.24 -14.37 8.73
C THR A 137 -3.51 -15.02 8.18
N LEU A 138 -4.08 -14.48 7.09
CA LEU A 138 -5.25 -15.05 6.43
C LEU A 138 -4.95 -16.44 5.85
N ASN A 139 -3.79 -16.63 5.25
CA ASN A 139 -3.35 -17.93 4.75
C ASN A 139 -3.11 -18.93 5.88
N ALA A 140 -2.59 -18.49 7.02
CA ALA A 140 -2.43 -19.33 8.21
C ALA A 140 -3.80 -19.74 8.76
N ALA A 141 -4.75 -18.83 8.90
CA ALA A 141 -6.11 -19.11 9.32
C ALA A 141 -6.82 -20.10 8.38
N THR A 142 -6.70 -19.90 7.07
CA THR A 142 -7.27 -20.79 6.06
C THR A 142 -6.66 -22.20 6.14
N ARG A 143 -5.34 -22.32 6.33
CA ARG A 143 -4.67 -23.61 6.54
C ARG A 143 -5.17 -24.28 7.82
N ALA A 144 -5.24 -23.55 8.91
CA ALA A 144 -5.75 -24.08 10.19
C ALA A 144 -7.20 -24.59 10.06
N GLN A 145 -8.06 -23.85 9.35
CA GLN A 145 -9.45 -24.31 9.07
C GLN A 145 -9.47 -25.61 8.26
N LYS A 146 -8.64 -25.74 7.23
CA LYS A 146 -8.55 -26.95 6.40
C LYS A 146 -8.03 -28.16 7.18
N SER A 147 -7.08 -27.96 8.09
CA SER A 147 -6.51 -29.02 8.93
C SER A 147 -7.36 -29.36 10.16
N ARG A 148 -8.39 -28.58 10.46
CA ARG A 148 -9.21 -28.76 11.65
C ARG A 148 -9.84 -30.16 11.80
N PRO A 149 -10.41 -30.80 10.74
CA PRO A 149 -10.97 -32.15 10.88
C PRO A 149 -9.91 -33.18 11.25
N GLU A 150 -8.74 -33.11 10.65
CA GLU A 150 -7.61 -34.01 10.92
C GLU A 150 -7.10 -33.82 12.36
N LEU A 151 -6.89 -32.58 12.78
CA LEU A 151 -6.46 -32.26 14.13
C LEU A 151 -7.48 -32.68 15.18
N ALA A 152 -8.77 -32.53 14.90
CA ALA A 152 -9.84 -33.00 15.77
C ALA A 152 -9.84 -34.51 15.92
N ALA A 153 -9.64 -35.27 14.83
CA ALA A 153 -9.55 -36.71 14.86
C ALA A 153 -8.34 -37.20 15.68
N VAL A 154 -7.16 -36.58 15.49
CA VAL A 154 -5.95 -36.89 16.28
C VAL A 154 -6.17 -36.59 17.76
N HIS A 155 -6.81 -35.49 18.10
CA HIS A 155 -7.14 -35.10 19.47
C HIS A 155 -8.09 -36.14 20.12
N SER A 156 -9.16 -36.51 19.42
CA SER A 156 -10.12 -37.51 19.93
C SER A 156 -9.46 -38.84 20.19
N ALA A 157 -8.64 -39.35 19.25
CA ALA A 157 -7.87 -40.57 19.40
C ALA A 157 -6.93 -40.53 20.61
N ALA A 158 -6.26 -39.39 20.84
CA ALA A 158 -5.36 -39.20 21.98
C ALA A 158 -6.14 -39.22 23.32
N VAL A 159 -7.31 -38.60 23.38
CA VAL A 159 -8.18 -38.60 24.55
C VAL A 159 -8.70 -40.01 24.86
N GLU A 160 -9.15 -40.74 23.83
CA GLU A 160 -9.57 -42.14 23.98
C GLU A 160 -8.43 -43.02 24.50
N ALA A 161 -7.23 -42.94 23.91
CA ALA A 161 -6.06 -43.69 24.35
C ALA A 161 -5.65 -43.38 25.81
N ALA A 162 -5.79 -42.09 26.20
CA ALA A 162 -5.53 -41.72 27.61
C ALA A 162 -6.59 -42.25 28.56
N SER A 163 -7.84 -42.23 28.17
CA SER A 163 -8.95 -42.79 28.96
C SER A 163 -8.80 -44.32 29.15
N HIS A 164 -8.50 -45.03 28.09
CA HIS A 164 -8.21 -46.49 28.17
C HIS A 164 -7.04 -46.83 29.09
N ARG A 165 -5.95 -46.09 29.02
CA ARG A 165 -4.81 -46.27 29.92
C ARG A 165 -5.20 -46.01 31.36
N TYR A 166 -5.92 -44.95 31.66
CA TYR A 166 -6.37 -44.65 33.00
C TYR A 166 -7.29 -45.77 33.56
N GLN A 167 -8.27 -46.22 32.76
CA GLN A 167 -9.18 -47.33 33.18
C GLN A 167 -8.39 -48.63 33.47
N ALA A 168 -7.38 -48.95 32.64
CA ALA A 168 -6.52 -50.13 32.87
C ALA A 168 -5.70 -50.01 34.18
N GLU A 169 -5.16 -48.82 34.45
CA GLU A 169 -4.44 -48.55 35.71
C GLU A 169 -5.34 -48.64 36.94
N VAL A 170 -6.55 -48.11 36.88
CA VAL A 170 -7.54 -48.20 37.97
C VAL A 170 -7.91 -49.66 38.21
N ALA A 171 -8.21 -50.44 37.16
CA ALA A 171 -8.52 -51.87 37.28
C ALA A 171 -7.37 -52.70 37.88
N ALA A 172 -6.12 -52.32 37.59
CA ALA A 172 -4.93 -52.97 38.15
C ALA A 172 -4.71 -52.65 39.63
N ARG A 173 -5.14 -51.49 40.12
CA ARG A 173 -5.04 -51.11 41.55
C ARG A 173 -6.14 -51.64 42.42
N THR A 174 -7.25 -52.11 41.84
CA THR A 174 -8.40 -52.65 42.53
C THR A 174 -8.39 -54.16 42.69
N ARG A 175 -7.36 -54.80 42.16
CA ARG A 175 -7.01 -56.22 42.34
C ARG A 175 -5.92 -56.38 43.40
#